data_00075215dc41f9019c60750d9c11a93b
#
_entry.id   00075215dc41f9019c60750d9c11a93b
#
_cell.length_a   1.000
_cell.length_b   1.000
_cell.length_c   1.000
_cell.angle_alpha   90.00
_cell.angle_beta   90.00
_cell.angle_gamma   90.00
#
_symmetry.space_group_name_H-M   'P 1'
#
loop_
_entity.id
_entity.type
_entity.pdbx_description
1 polymer ?
#
loop_
_entity_poly.entity_id
_entity_poly.type
_entity_poly.pdbx_seq_one_letter_code
_entity_poly.pdbx_strand_id
1 'polypeptide(L)'
;MNEPKKEPAPPRPATTAAEPRPATTVLLVRPSTPGDMASPLEVFMVVRHQQIDAFSGALVFPGGKLEDADGDPRLRGRCGGADRIGDAELKFRIAGVREAFEECGILLARKQGQRNVIAAADLKEIEERWRAKLAKDEASIVDLVESEDLEIATDLMVPFAHWITPTFAPRRFDTWFFLAEAPEDQIALHDGSESVDSVWIGAQDAIDEATAGRRTLVHATTKNLELLAEGKTVVGALSQATERKIVTVQPWVENRDGKRYLHIPPDAGYRNLVREMPPTPGR
;
A
#
# COMPACT_ATOMS: atom_id res chain seq x y z
N MET A 1 22.74 -58.10 24.94
CA MET A 1 21.47 -57.53 24.39
C MET A 1 21.86 -56.19 23.74
N ASN A 2 21.85 -56.17 22.39
CA ASN A 2 22.16 -54.96 21.62
C ASN A 2 20.85 -54.20 21.40
N GLU A 3 20.76 -52.96 21.86
CA GLU A 3 19.65 -52.07 21.50
C GLU A 3 19.70 -51.72 20.01
N PRO A 4 18.58 -51.71 19.28
CA PRO A 4 18.53 -51.34 17.89
C PRO A 4 18.78 -49.81 17.77
N LYS A 5 19.77 -49.40 16.97
CA LYS A 5 20.01 -48.01 16.56
C LYS A 5 18.77 -47.48 15.83
N LYS A 6 18.13 -46.44 16.39
CA LYS A 6 17.05 -45.70 15.75
C LYS A 6 17.59 -45.06 14.47
N GLU A 7 17.04 -45.46 13.32
CA GLU A 7 17.30 -44.78 12.05
C GLU A 7 16.91 -43.29 12.13
N PRO A 8 17.71 -42.37 11.53
CA PRO A 8 17.34 -40.96 11.48
C PRO A 8 16.09 -40.78 10.64
N ALA A 9 15.12 -40.03 11.17
CA ALA A 9 13.89 -39.71 10.45
C ALA A 9 14.22 -39.01 9.10
N PRO A 10 13.47 -39.29 8.03
CA PRO A 10 13.69 -38.68 6.73
C PRO A 10 13.60 -37.15 6.85
N PRO A 11 14.40 -36.38 6.08
CA PRO A 11 14.34 -34.93 6.09
C PRO A 11 12.93 -34.47 5.72
N ARG A 12 12.37 -33.54 6.52
CA ARG A 12 11.08 -32.91 6.20
C ARG A 12 11.16 -32.30 4.81
N PRO A 13 10.14 -32.52 3.95
CA PRO A 13 10.10 -31.87 2.64
C PRO A 13 10.24 -30.35 2.83
N ALA A 14 11.06 -29.72 2.02
CA ALA A 14 11.20 -28.27 2.00
C ALA A 14 9.80 -27.65 1.79
N THR A 15 9.33 -26.91 2.75
CA THR A 15 8.04 -26.22 2.66
C THR A 15 8.14 -25.26 1.49
N THR A 16 7.43 -25.53 0.41
CA THR A 16 7.33 -24.59 -0.72
C THR A 16 6.81 -23.26 -0.17
N ALA A 17 7.51 -22.17 -0.51
CA ALA A 17 7.08 -20.84 -0.09
C ALA A 17 5.64 -20.60 -0.56
N ALA A 18 4.80 -20.01 0.32
CA ALA A 18 3.44 -19.64 -0.06
C ALA A 18 3.44 -18.71 -1.27
N GLU A 19 2.50 -18.85 -2.19
CA GLU A 19 2.33 -17.91 -3.29
C GLU A 19 1.96 -16.52 -2.78
N PRO A 20 2.56 -15.45 -3.32
CA PRO A 20 2.22 -14.10 -2.92
C PRO A 20 0.81 -13.72 -3.45
N ARG A 21 -0.02 -13.15 -2.59
CA ARG A 21 -1.37 -12.68 -2.96
C ARG A 21 -1.27 -11.29 -3.56
N PRO A 22 -1.92 -11.02 -4.69
CA PRO A 22 -1.99 -9.69 -5.26
C PRO A 22 -2.58 -8.68 -4.27
N ALA A 23 -1.94 -7.52 -4.15
CA ALA A 23 -2.34 -6.44 -3.26
C ALA A 23 -1.98 -5.08 -3.85
N THR A 24 -2.65 -4.05 -3.39
CA THR A 24 -2.40 -2.66 -3.77
C THR A 24 -2.25 -1.79 -2.53
N THR A 25 -1.53 -0.70 -2.66
CA THR A 25 -1.33 0.28 -1.59
C THR A 25 -1.22 1.67 -2.20
N VAL A 26 -1.85 2.66 -1.58
CA VAL A 26 -1.89 4.03 -2.09
C VAL A 26 -1.20 4.99 -1.13
N LEU A 27 -0.21 5.71 -1.63
CA LEU A 27 0.39 6.86 -0.97
C LEU A 27 -0.44 8.09 -1.35
N LEU A 28 -1.45 8.43 -0.53
CA LEU A 28 -2.20 9.67 -0.68
C LEU A 28 -1.36 10.81 -0.12
N VAL A 29 -1.06 11.81 -0.93
CA VAL A 29 -0.21 12.94 -0.54
C VAL A 29 -0.94 14.26 -0.70
N ARG A 30 -0.54 15.24 0.12
CA ARG A 30 -1.02 16.62 0.03
C ARG A 30 0.10 17.61 0.37
N PRO A 31 -0.02 18.89 0.01
CA PRO A 31 0.82 19.94 0.61
C PRO A 31 0.61 19.98 2.11
N SER A 32 1.66 20.22 2.87
CA SER A 32 1.54 20.43 4.33
C SER A 32 0.79 21.73 4.64
N THR A 33 0.21 21.78 5.84
CA THR A 33 -0.49 23.00 6.30
C THR A 33 0.48 24.17 6.38
N PRO A 34 0.08 25.38 5.94
CA PRO A 34 0.91 26.58 6.05
C PRO A 34 1.36 26.81 7.49
N GLY A 35 2.68 26.87 7.71
CA GLY A 35 3.30 27.03 9.04
C GLY A 35 4.08 25.81 9.50
N ASP A 36 3.85 24.65 8.94
CA ASP A 36 4.70 23.47 9.13
C ASP A 36 5.82 23.47 8.10
N MET A 37 6.96 24.07 8.46
CA MET A 37 8.12 24.23 7.57
C MET A 37 9.00 22.99 7.52
N ALA A 38 8.75 21.98 8.36
CA ALA A 38 9.61 20.80 8.48
C ALA A 38 9.43 19.82 7.32
N SER A 39 8.18 19.64 6.85
CA SER A 39 7.86 18.75 5.75
C SER A 39 6.84 19.39 4.81
N PRO A 40 7.26 19.92 3.65
CA PRO A 40 6.33 20.58 2.71
C PRO A 40 5.34 19.63 2.03
N LEU A 41 5.46 18.33 2.25
CA LEU A 41 4.60 17.26 1.75
C LEU A 41 4.23 16.33 2.90
N GLU A 42 2.95 16.07 3.08
CA GLU A 42 2.41 15.06 3.98
C GLU A 42 1.84 13.88 3.22
N VAL A 43 1.92 12.71 3.83
CA VAL A 43 1.29 11.47 3.36
C VAL A 43 0.29 10.97 4.38
N PHE A 44 -0.85 10.49 3.91
CA PHE A 44 -1.86 9.88 4.77
C PHE A 44 -1.44 8.47 5.17
N MET A 45 -1.49 8.19 6.46
CA MET A 45 -1.16 6.88 7.00
C MET A 45 -2.19 6.47 8.06
N VAL A 46 -2.41 5.17 8.18
CA VAL A 46 -3.33 4.57 9.14
C VAL A 46 -2.59 3.66 10.11
N VAL A 47 -3.09 3.56 11.34
CA VAL A 47 -2.56 2.65 12.37
C VAL A 47 -3.38 1.37 12.32
N ARG A 48 -2.76 0.23 11.96
CA ARG A 48 -3.44 -1.06 11.93
C ARG A 48 -3.93 -1.49 13.30
N HIS A 49 -5.14 -2.06 13.32
CA HIS A 49 -5.75 -2.58 14.54
C HIS A 49 -4.86 -3.65 15.20
N GLN A 50 -4.76 -3.62 16.54
CA GLN A 50 -3.88 -4.54 17.30
C GLN A 50 -4.26 -6.02 17.22
N GLN A 51 -5.48 -6.35 16.82
CA GLN A 51 -5.96 -7.74 16.67
C GLN A 51 -5.65 -8.37 15.30
N ILE A 52 -5.07 -7.61 14.37
CA ILE A 52 -4.65 -8.14 13.08
C ILE A 52 -3.25 -8.76 13.24
N ASP A 53 -3.11 -10.06 13.01
CA ASP A 53 -1.91 -10.90 13.27
C ASP A 53 -0.57 -10.43 12.65
N ALA A 54 -0.59 -9.55 11.67
CA ALA A 54 0.62 -9.08 11.00
C ALA A 54 0.81 -7.57 11.21
N PHE A 55 1.92 -7.20 11.89
CA PHE A 55 2.32 -5.80 12.07
C PHE A 55 1.30 -4.94 12.84
N SER A 56 0.70 -5.51 13.86
CA SER A 56 -0.22 -4.86 14.79
C SER A 56 0.35 -3.53 15.31
N GLY A 57 -0.43 -2.46 15.25
CA GLY A 57 -0.03 -1.11 15.68
C GLY A 57 0.98 -0.41 14.76
N ALA A 58 1.33 -1.01 13.61
CA ALA A 58 2.20 -0.37 12.65
C ALA A 58 1.47 0.73 11.88
N LEU A 59 2.19 1.81 11.61
CA LEU A 59 1.77 2.86 10.72
C LEU A 59 1.99 2.40 9.28
N VAL A 60 0.93 2.36 8.48
CA VAL A 60 0.94 1.87 7.10
C VAL A 60 0.18 2.82 6.18
N PHE A 61 0.44 2.74 4.89
CA PHE A 61 -0.40 3.40 3.88
C PHE A 61 -1.70 2.61 3.70
N PRO A 62 -2.82 3.24 3.30
CA PRO A 62 -4.05 2.57 2.91
C PRO A 62 -3.84 1.54 1.82
N GLY A 63 -4.54 0.41 1.90
CA GLY A 63 -4.48 -0.61 0.89
C GLY A 63 -4.75 -2.02 1.37
N GLY A 64 -5.09 -2.89 0.44
CA GLY A 64 -5.45 -4.26 0.71
C GLY A 64 -5.27 -5.19 -0.48
N LYS A 65 -6.04 -6.27 -0.51
CA LYS A 65 -5.97 -7.29 -1.55
C LYS A 65 -6.78 -6.89 -2.76
N LEU A 66 -6.39 -7.41 -3.91
CA LEU A 66 -7.27 -7.37 -5.07
C LEU A 66 -8.47 -8.27 -4.85
N GLU A 67 -9.61 -7.80 -5.31
CA GLU A 67 -10.85 -8.56 -5.46
C GLU A 67 -11.12 -8.91 -6.93
N ASP A 68 -11.95 -9.92 -7.16
CA ASP A 68 -12.31 -10.30 -8.54
C ASP A 68 -13.02 -9.16 -9.27
N ALA A 69 -13.82 -8.36 -8.55
CA ALA A 69 -14.53 -7.20 -9.09
C ALA A 69 -13.60 -6.08 -9.59
N ASP A 70 -12.38 -5.95 -9.05
CA ASP A 70 -11.40 -4.96 -9.50
C ASP A 70 -10.91 -5.24 -10.94
N GLY A 71 -11.07 -6.48 -11.40
CA GLY A 71 -10.74 -6.92 -12.77
C GLY A 71 -11.95 -7.03 -13.70
N ASP A 72 -13.13 -6.57 -13.31
CA ASP A 72 -14.34 -6.69 -14.14
C ASP A 72 -14.20 -5.89 -15.45
N PRO A 73 -14.41 -6.53 -16.62
CA PRO A 73 -14.26 -5.87 -17.92
C PRO A 73 -15.14 -4.62 -18.13
N ARG A 74 -16.27 -4.52 -17.42
CA ARG A 74 -17.19 -3.36 -17.46
C ARG A 74 -16.53 -2.09 -16.98
N LEU A 75 -15.57 -2.19 -16.05
CA LEU A 75 -14.87 -1.05 -15.47
C LEU A 75 -13.90 -0.38 -16.46
N ARG A 76 -13.38 -1.10 -17.47
CA ARG A 76 -12.40 -0.51 -18.39
C ARG A 76 -12.92 0.74 -19.09
N GLY A 77 -14.19 0.74 -19.51
CA GLY A 77 -14.84 1.91 -20.11
C GLY A 77 -15.22 3.02 -19.10
N ARG A 78 -14.99 2.75 -17.82
CA ARG A 78 -15.27 3.66 -16.70
C ARG A 78 -13.99 4.05 -15.95
N CYS A 79 -12.82 3.97 -16.61
CA CYS A 79 -11.52 4.30 -16.02
C CYS A 79 -10.81 5.37 -16.83
N GLY A 80 -10.42 6.47 -16.18
CA GLY A 80 -9.63 7.54 -16.77
C GLY A 80 -8.25 7.02 -17.22
N GLY A 81 -7.87 7.30 -18.47
CA GLY A 81 -6.56 6.90 -19.02
C GLY A 81 -6.41 5.41 -19.34
N ALA A 82 -7.48 4.61 -19.30
CA ALA A 82 -7.44 3.18 -19.54
C ALA A 82 -6.88 2.78 -20.93
N ASP A 83 -6.94 3.66 -21.91
CA ASP A 83 -6.34 3.48 -23.23
C ASP A 83 -4.81 3.32 -23.19
N ARG A 84 -4.15 3.84 -22.14
CA ARG A 84 -2.69 3.82 -21.93
C ARG A 84 -2.24 2.85 -20.83
N ILE A 85 -3.19 2.21 -20.14
CA ILE A 85 -2.92 1.33 -19.02
C ILE A 85 -3.27 -0.11 -19.40
N GLY A 86 -2.33 -1.04 -19.24
CA GLY A 86 -2.58 -2.47 -19.49
C GLY A 86 -3.54 -3.08 -18.45
N ASP A 87 -4.33 -4.10 -18.84
CA ASP A 87 -5.32 -4.74 -17.98
C ASP A 87 -4.72 -5.26 -16.66
N ALA A 88 -3.50 -5.79 -16.72
CA ALA A 88 -2.82 -6.30 -15.55
C ALA A 88 -2.53 -5.22 -14.49
N GLU A 89 -2.23 -3.98 -14.93
CA GLU A 89 -1.99 -2.85 -14.03
C GLU A 89 -3.29 -2.16 -13.64
N LEU A 90 -4.25 -2.07 -14.57
CA LEU A 90 -5.51 -1.35 -14.37
C LEU A 90 -6.27 -1.86 -13.14
N LYS A 91 -6.37 -3.19 -12.98
CA LYS A 91 -7.03 -3.78 -11.81
C LYS A 91 -6.39 -3.38 -10.47
N PHE A 92 -5.05 -3.22 -10.41
CA PHE A 92 -4.37 -2.75 -9.20
C PHE A 92 -4.68 -1.28 -8.91
N ARG A 93 -4.82 -0.44 -9.95
CA ARG A 93 -5.22 0.96 -9.77
C ARG A 93 -6.67 1.06 -9.30
N ILE A 94 -7.59 0.25 -9.87
CA ILE A 94 -8.99 0.18 -9.44
C ILE A 94 -9.06 -0.25 -7.97
N ALA A 95 -8.39 -1.35 -7.61
CA ALA A 95 -8.30 -1.80 -6.23
C ALA A 95 -7.75 -0.69 -5.30
N GLY A 96 -6.74 0.06 -5.74
CA GLY A 96 -6.21 1.18 -4.97
C GLY A 96 -7.22 2.29 -4.70
N VAL A 97 -8.06 2.62 -5.69
CA VAL A 97 -9.16 3.59 -5.49
C VAL A 97 -10.22 3.03 -4.55
N ARG A 98 -10.60 1.75 -4.68
CA ARG A 98 -11.56 1.07 -3.79
C ARG A 98 -11.05 1.09 -2.34
N GLU A 99 -9.84 0.64 -2.10
CA GLU A 99 -9.21 0.59 -0.77
C GLU A 99 -9.07 1.98 -0.14
N ALA A 100 -8.69 3.01 -0.93
CA ALA A 100 -8.63 4.38 -0.44
C ALA A 100 -10.02 4.90 -0.01
N PHE A 101 -11.07 4.50 -0.72
CA PHE A 101 -12.43 4.87 -0.34
C PHE A 101 -12.90 4.11 0.91
N GLU A 102 -12.68 2.81 0.98
CA GLU A 102 -13.08 1.97 2.12
C GLU A 102 -12.36 2.39 3.41
N GLU A 103 -11.04 2.46 3.37
CA GLU A 103 -10.23 2.73 4.57
C GLU A 103 -10.20 4.21 4.96
N CYS A 104 -10.23 5.14 3.98
CA CYS A 104 -9.98 6.55 4.22
C CYS A 104 -11.14 7.50 3.87
N GLY A 105 -12.18 7.03 3.16
CA GLY A 105 -13.24 7.89 2.64
C GLY A 105 -12.80 8.77 1.45
N ILE A 106 -11.61 8.56 0.89
CA ILE A 106 -11.12 9.30 -0.27
C ILE A 106 -11.50 8.54 -1.55
N LEU A 107 -12.34 9.16 -2.38
CA LEU A 107 -12.77 8.58 -3.65
C LEU A 107 -12.13 9.30 -4.84
N LEU A 108 -11.12 8.70 -5.42
CA LEU A 108 -10.50 9.17 -6.66
C LEU A 108 -11.37 8.78 -7.87
N ALA A 109 -12.49 9.47 -8.02
CA ALA A 109 -13.43 9.28 -9.12
C ALA A 109 -14.00 10.62 -9.60
N ARG A 110 -14.57 10.60 -10.80
CA ARG A 110 -15.26 11.71 -11.45
C ARG A 110 -16.70 11.28 -11.76
N LYS A 111 -17.62 12.22 -11.92
CA LYS A 111 -18.86 11.92 -12.64
C LYS A 111 -18.52 11.65 -14.12
N GLN A 112 -19.19 10.69 -14.73
CA GLN A 112 -18.91 10.28 -16.11
C GLN A 112 -18.89 11.49 -17.06
N GLY A 113 -17.79 11.62 -17.81
CA GLY A 113 -17.60 12.72 -18.75
C GLY A 113 -17.15 14.06 -18.13
N GLN A 114 -16.98 14.14 -16.81
CA GLN A 114 -16.42 15.32 -16.14
C GLN A 114 -14.91 15.22 -15.96
N ARG A 115 -14.24 16.37 -15.82
CA ARG A 115 -12.78 16.43 -15.64
C ARG A 115 -12.35 16.44 -14.18
N ASN A 116 -13.16 17.04 -13.31
CA ASN A 116 -12.82 17.23 -11.91
C ASN A 116 -13.22 16.00 -11.09
N VAL A 117 -12.40 15.67 -10.12
CA VAL A 117 -12.74 14.67 -9.09
C VAL A 117 -13.99 15.15 -8.34
N ILE A 118 -14.78 14.22 -7.84
CA ILE A 118 -16.01 14.46 -7.07
C ILE A 118 -15.69 15.38 -5.89
N ALA A 119 -16.47 16.45 -5.76
CA ALA A 119 -16.35 17.36 -4.63
C ALA A 119 -16.84 16.73 -3.31
N ALA A 120 -16.33 17.19 -2.19
CA ALA A 120 -16.71 16.68 -0.86
C ALA A 120 -18.22 16.67 -0.60
N ALA A 121 -18.95 17.68 -1.12
CA ALA A 121 -20.40 17.78 -0.95
C ALA A 121 -21.15 16.59 -1.59
N ASP A 122 -20.76 16.20 -2.81
CA ASP A 122 -21.34 15.06 -3.52
C ASP A 122 -20.83 13.72 -2.96
N LEU A 123 -19.56 13.68 -2.51
CA LEU A 123 -18.95 12.50 -1.93
C LEU A 123 -19.67 12.03 -0.67
N LYS A 124 -20.15 12.94 0.17
CA LYS A 124 -20.79 12.60 1.44
C LYS A 124 -21.98 11.63 1.27
N GLU A 125 -22.86 11.87 0.29
CA GLU A 125 -23.97 10.97 0.02
C GLU A 125 -23.54 9.62 -0.54
N ILE A 126 -22.47 9.59 -1.33
CA ILE A 126 -21.88 8.36 -1.86
C ILE A 126 -21.24 7.56 -0.72
N GLU A 127 -20.50 8.21 0.17
CA GLU A 127 -19.88 7.59 1.34
C GLU A 127 -20.93 6.93 2.25
N GLU A 128 -22.02 7.64 2.59
CA GLU A 128 -23.10 7.12 3.43
C GLU A 128 -23.79 5.88 2.81
N ARG A 129 -23.89 5.81 1.48
CA ARG A 129 -24.53 4.69 0.77
C ARG A 129 -23.62 3.50 0.57
N TRP A 130 -22.32 3.71 0.34
CA TRP A 130 -21.46 2.71 -0.26
C TRP A 130 -20.28 2.28 0.61
N ARG A 131 -19.62 3.18 1.35
CA ARG A 131 -18.38 2.89 2.05
C ARG A 131 -18.48 1.65 2.95
N ALA A 132 -19.51 1.61 3.81
CA ALA A 132 -19.70 0.47 4.72
C ALA A 132 -20.09 -0.83 4.01
N LYS A 133 -20.75 -0.76 2.85
CA LYS A 133 -21.13 -1.95 2.06
C LYS A 133 -19.91 -2.55 1.36
N LEU A 134 -19.05 -1.71 0.78
CA LEU A 134 -17.80 -2.16 0.17
C LEU A 134 -16.90 -2.81 1.23
N ALA A 135 -16.63 -2.14 2.35
CA ALA A 135 -15.79 -2.65 3.43
C ALA A 135 -16.30 -3.98 4.06
N LYS A 136 -17.56 -4.36 3.82
CA LYS A 136 -18.17 -5.62 4.29
C LYS A 136 -18.41 -6.64 3.18
N ASP A 137 -17.91 -6.43 1.99
CA ASP A 137 -18.18 -7.27 0.80
C ASP A 137 -19.71 -7.39 0.47
N GLU A 138 -20.54 -6.41 0.91
CA GLU A 138 -21.97 -6.37 0.62
C GLU A 138 -22.28 -5.72 -0.75
N ALA A 139 -21.31 -5.04 -1.33
CA ALA A 139 -21.34 -4.45 -2.67
C ALA A 139 -19.95 -4.47 -3.28
N SER A 140 -19.85 -4.35 -4.59
CA SER A 140 -18.59 -4.27 -5.33
C SER A 140 -18.30 -2.86 -5.83
N ILE A 141 -17.03 -2.60 -6.22
CA ILE A 141 -16.65 -1.36 -6.91
C ILE A 141 -17.43 -1.15 -8.21
N VAL A 142 -17.85 -2.22 -8.88
CA VAL A 142 -18.68 -2.18 -10.09
C VAL A 142 -20.05 -1.60 -9.75
N ASP A 143 -20.69 -2.07 -8.67
CA ASP A 143 -22.01 -1.60 -8.25
C ASP A 143 -21.98 -0.11 -7.91
N LEU A 144 -20.94 0.35 -7.20
CA LEU A 144 -20.71 1.77 -6.92
C LEU A 144 -20.61 2.58 -8.21
N VAL A 145 -19.71 2.17 -9.11
CA VAL A 145 -19.39 2.91 -10.35
C VAL A 145 -20.59 3.01 -11.28
N GLU A 146 -21.33 1.92 -11.44
CA GLU A 146 -22.52 1.90 -12.32
C GLU A 146 -23.69 2.68 -11.70
N SER A 147 -23.96 2.53 -10.40
CA SER A 147 -25.10 3.18 -9.73
C SER A 147 -24.92 4.69 -9.58
N GLU A 148 -23.70 5.16 -9.36
CA GLU A 148 -23.39 6.59 -9.18
C GLU A 148 -22.95 7.30 -10.47
N ASP A 149 -22.92 6.57 -11.60
CA ASP A 149 -22.45 7.03 -12.91
C ASP A 149 -21.05 7.67 -12.83
N LEU A 150 -20.09 6.87 -12.33
CA LEU A 150 -18.73 7.33 -12.08
C LEU A 150 -17.75 6.88 -13.18
N GLU A 151 -16.66 7.63 -13.27
CA GLU A 151 -15.39 7.27 -13.90
C GLU A 151 -14.33 7.21 -12.82
N ILE A 152 -13.68 6.05 -12.65
CA ILE A 152 -12.56 5.86 -11.71
C ILE A 152 -11.36 6.63 -12.24
N ALA A 153 -10.77 7.52 -11.45
CA ALA A 153 -9.66 8.37 -11.84
C ALA A 153 -8.32 7.63 -11.82
N THR A 154 -8.22 6.50 -12.52
CA THR A 154 -7.02 5.67 -12.58
C THR A 154 -5.80 6.38 -13.18
N ASP A 155 -6.02 7.42 -13.98
CA ASP A 155 -5.01 8.32 -14.52
C ASP A 155 -4.30 9.17 -13.45
N LEU A 156 -4.90 9.37 -12.28
CA LEU A 156 -4.30 10.07 -11.14
C LEU A 156 -3.41 9.16 -10.29
N MET A 157 -3.46 7.86 -10.49
CA MET A 157 -2.68 6.88 -9.75
C MET A 157 -1.33 6.62 -10.45
N VAL A 158 -0.25 7.23 -9.97
CA VAL A 158 1.10 7.06 -10.55
C VAL A 158 1.78 5.83 -9.92
N PRO A 159 2.27 4.84 -10.73
CA PRO A 159 3.04 3.73 -10.18
C PRO A 159 4.25 4.24 -9.39
N PHE A 160 4.40 3.78 -8.14
CA PHE A 160 5.44 4.27 -7.24
C PHE A 160 6.46 3.18 -6.89
N ALA A 161 6.03 1.97 -6.56
CA ALA A 161 6.90 0.85 -6.23
C ALA A 161 6.19 -0.49 -6.43
N HIS A 162 6.96 -1.57 -6.55
CA HIS A 162 6.45 -2.93 -6.62
C HIS A 162 7.24 -3.83 -5.67
N TRP A 163 6.57 -4.42 -4.67
CA TRP A 163 7.19 -5.23 -3.63
C TRP A 163 6.57 -6.60 -3.51
N ILE A 164 7.41 -7.64 -3.52
CA ILE A 164 6.99 -9.01 -3.22
C ILE A 164 7.56 -9.41 -1.86
N THR A 165 6.68 -9.87 -0.95
CA THR A 165 7.10 -10.33 0.37
C THR A 165 8.13 -11.47 0.24
N PRO A 166 9.21 -11.48 1.04
CA PRO A 166 10.25 -12.51 0.99
C PRO A 166 9.70 -13.94 1.12
N THR A 167 10.42 -14.92 0.53
CA THR A 167 10.00 -16.34 0.52
C THR A 167 9.95 -17.00 1.89
N PHE A 168 10.66 -16.47 2.86
CA PHE A 168 10.66 -16.99 4.23
C PHE A 168 9.46 -16.52 5.08
N ALA A 169 8.67 -15.57 4.59
CA ALA A 169 7.51 -15.08 5.31
C ALA A 169 6.32 -16.06 5.18
N PRO A 170 5.56 -16.28 6.27
CA PRO A 170 4.42 -17.22 6.27
C PRO A 170 3.23 -16.71 5.46
N ARG A 171 3.06 -15.41 5.36
CA ARG A 171 2.07 -14.73 4.51
C ARG A 171 2.80 -13.83 3.54
N ARG A 172 2.50 -13.96 2.25
CA ARG A 172 3.18 -13.21 1.22
C ARG A 172 2.18 -12.42 0.37
N PHE A 173 2.61 -11.23 -0.02
CA PHE A 173 1.87 -10.32 -0.89
C PHE A 173 2.75 -9.91 -2.07
N ASP A 174 2.12 -9.71 -3.21
CA ASP A 174 2.64 -9.10 -4.42
C ASP A 174 1.97 -7.73 -4.52
N THR A 175 2.65 -6.68 -4.02
CA THR A 175 2.03 -5.38 -3.74
C THR A 175 2.54 -4.31 -4.69
N TRP A 176 1.62 -3.74 -5.45
CA TRP A 176 1.84 -2.49 -6.17
C TRP A 176 1.52 -1.30 -5.28
N PHE A 177 2.44 -0.33 -5.27
CA PHE A 177 2.28 0.95 -4.59
C PHE A 177 2.04 2.03 -5.63
N PHE A 178 1.01 2.84 -5.41
CA PHE A 178 0.67 3.98 -6.25
C PHE A 178 0.77 5.26 -5.44
N LEU A 179 1.20 6.34 -6.10
CA LEU A 179 1.21 7.69 -5.55
C LEU A 179 0.07 8.48 -6.17
N ALA A 180 -0.73 9.16 -5.35
CA ALA A 180 -1.80 10.03 -5.80
C ALA A 180 -1.92 11.25 -4.91
N GLU A 181 -2.20 12.41 -5.51
CA GLU A 181 -2.57 13.61 -4.76
C GLU A 181 -3.99 13.45 -4.21
N ALA A 182 -4.16 13.70 -2.92
CA ALA A 182 -5.48 13.71 -2.30
C ALA A 182 -6.28 14.94 -2.76
N PRO A 183 -7.58 14.81 -3.10
CA PRO A 183 -8.42 15.95 -3.40
C PRO A 183 -8.48 16.93 -2.22
N GLU A 184 -8.32 18.23 -2.47
CA GLU A 184 -8.16 19.26 -1.43
C GLU A 184 -9.36 19.36 -0.48
N ASP A 185 -10.56 19.09 -0.97
CA ASP A 185 -11.81 19.23 -0.23
C ASP A 185 -12.30 17.93 0.41
N GLN A 186 -11.71 16.77 0.08
CA GLN A 186 -12.07 15.50 0.68
C GLN A 186 -11.29 15.29 1.99
N ILE A 187 -12.01 14.93 3.05
CA ILE A 187 -11.42 14.70 4.38
C ILE A 187 -11.12 13.21 4.54
N ALA A 188 -9.84 12.88 4.64
CA ALA A 188 -9.40 11.51 4.91
C ALA A 188 -9.59 11.18 6.40
N LEU A 189 -10.41 10.17 6.69
CA LEU A 189 -10.64 9.62 8.02
C LEU A 189 -10.63 8.10 7.98
N HIS A 190 -9.95 7.47 8.94
CA HIS A 190 -9.94 6.01 9.08
C HIS A 190 -11.36 5.45 9.30
N ASP A 191 -11.56 4.20 8.92
CA ASP A 191 -12.86 3.52 8.96
C ASP A 191 -13.32 3.13 10.39
N GLY A 192 -12.37 3.05 11.34
CA GLY A 192 -12.61 2.66 12.73
C GLY A 192 -12.73 1.15 12.97
N SER A 193 -12.62 0.31 11.93
CA SER A 193 -12.68 -1.15 12.00
C SER A 193 -11.34 -1.83 11.79
N GLU A 194 -10.74 -1.69 10.62
CA GLU A 194 -9.39 -2.20 10.31
C GLU A 194 -8.29 -1.26 10.80
N SER A 195 -8.59 0.02 10.88
CA SER A 195 -7.70 1.09 11.34
C SER A 195 -8.28 1.81 12.54
N VAL A 196 -7.45 2.01 13.58
CA VAL A 196 -7.86 2.61 14.86
C VAL A 196 -7.47 4.08 14.99
N ASP A 197 -6.61 4.56 14.13
CA ASP A 197 -6.12 5.94 14.09
C ASP A 197 -5.59 6.27 12.71
N SER A 198 -5.57 7.53 12.36
CA SER A 198 -5.01 8.01 11.08
C SER A 198 -4.31 9.35 11.26
N VAL A 199 -3.32 9.59 10.41
CA VAL A 199 -2.51 10.81 10.50
C VAL A 199 -2.04 11.25 9.12
N TRP A 200 -2.07 12.55 8.89
CA TRP A 200 -1.25 13.21 7.87
C TRP A 200 0.10 13.53 8.49
N ILE A 201 1.18 13.03 7.90
CA ILE A 201 2.53 13.14 8.46
C ILE A 201 3.56 13.34 7.34
N GLY A 202 4.59 14.14 7.61
CA GLY A 202 5.74 14.24 6.73
C GLY A 202 6.45 12.88 6.59
N ALA A 203 6.91 12.55 5.39
CA ALA A 203 7.56 11.25 5.16
C ALA A 203 8.80 11.06 6.05
N GLN A 204 9.63 12.09 6.24
CA GLN A 204 10.78 12.03 7.13
C GLN A 204 10.36 11.99 8.60
N ASP A 205 9.31 12.73 8.98
CA ASP A 205 8.81 12.77 10.36
C ASP A 205 8.30 11.39 10.79
N ALA A 206 7.62 10.65 9.90
CA ALA A 206 7.20 9.28 10.17
C ALA A 206 8.40 8.32 10.44
N ILE A 207 9.50 8.49 9.70
CA ILE A 207 10.74 7.72 9.88
C ILE A 207 11.38 8.10 11.22
N ASP A 208 11.43 9.39 11.56
CA ASP A 208 12.02 9.89 12.81
C ASP A 208 11.21 9.44 14.04
N GLU A 209 9.87 9.46 13.95
CA GLU A 209 8.97 8.90 14.96
C GLU A 209 9.21 7.40 15.20
N ALA A 210 9.40 6.64 14.12
CA ALA A 210 9.70 5.22 14.21
C ALA A 210 11.10 4.96 14.78
N THR A 211 12.09 5.75 14.40
CA THR A 211 13.46 5.67 14.92
C THR A 211 13.51 5.98 16.42
N ALA A 212 12.69 6.93 16.87
CA ALA A 212 12.52 7.27 18.28
C ALA A 212 11.66 6.27 19.08
N GLY A 213 11.13 5.22 18.43
CA GLY A 213 10.30 4.20 19.07
C GLY A 213 8.86 4.64 19.38
N ARG A 214 8.41 5.80 18.90
CA ARG A 214 7.04 6.29 19.10
C ARG A 214 6.03 5.70 18.12
N ARG A 215 6.50 5.24 16.95
CA ARG A 215 5.71 4.56 15.92
C ARG A 215 6.42 3.27 15.48
N THR A 216 5.69 2.36 14.86
CA THR A 216 6.25 1.17 14.22
C THR A 216 6.07 1.27 12.71
N LEU A 217 7.14 1.03 11.96
CA LEU A 217 7.11 0.96 10.49
C LEU A 217 7.62 -0.41 10.03
N VAL A 218 6.95 -1.00 9.04
CA VAL A 218 7.48 -2.18 8.36
C VAL A 218 8.50 -1.80 7.30
N HIS A 219 9.38 -2.72 6.93
CA HIS A 219 10.53 -2.41 6.08
C HIS A 219 10.15 -1.77 4.73
N ALA A 220 9.17 -2.31 4.03
CA ALA A 220 8.70 -1.74 2.76
C ALA A 220 8.14 -0.32 2.94
N THR A 221 7.37 -0.08 4.01
CA THR A 221 6.84 1.25 4.33
C THR A 221 7.97 2.25 4.58
N THR A 222 8.97 1.87 5.41
CA THR A 222 10.15 2.72 5.65
C THR A 222 10.85 3.08 4.34
N LYS A 223 11.09 2.10 3.48
CA LYS A 223 11.77 2.33 2.19
C LYS A 223 10.98 3.25 1.26
N ASN A 224 9.67 3.07 1.19
CA ASN A 224 8.82 3.93 0.37
C ASN A 224 8.69 5.36 0.95
N LEU A 225 8.72 5.52 2.28
CA LEU A 225 8.81 6.86 2.91
C LEU A 225 10.15 7.54 2.62
N GLU A 226 11.30 6.82 2.73
CA GLU A 226 12.62 7.35 2.36
C GLU A 226 12.61 7.89 0.92
N LEU A 227 11.99 7.15 0.01
CA LEU A 227 11.89 7.51 -1.40
C LEU A 227 10.94 8.69 -1.63
N LEU A 228 9.79 8.71 -0.93
CA LEU A 228 8.82 9.81 -1.00
C LEU A 228 9.43 11.14 -0.50
N ALA A 229 10.24 11.08 0.56
CA ALA A 229 10.91 12.26 1.14
C ALA A 229 11.86 12.97 0.16
N GLU A 230 12.36 12.27 -0.88
CA GLU A 230 13.19 12.87 -1.91
C GLU A 230 12.44 13.87 -2.79
N GLY A 231 11.11 13.70 -2.93
CA GLY A 231 10.26 14.50 -3.79
C GLY A 231 10.02 15.94 -3.31
N LYS A 232 10.19 16.21 -2.02
CA LYS A 232 10.05 17.50 -1.33
C LYS A 232 8.69 18.20 -1.47
N THR A 233 8.01 18.08 -2.60
CA THR A 233 6.67 18.64 -2.86
C THR A 233 5.80 17.60 -3.54
N VAL A 234 4.47 17.76 -3.51
CA VAL A 234 3.55 16.86 -4.21
C VAL A 234 3.90 16.76 -5.70
N VAL A 235 4.06 17.89 -6.38
CA VAL A 235 4.42 17.93 -7.80
C VAL A 235 5.78 17.26 -8.04
N GLY A 236 6.77 17.52 -7.19
CA GLY A 236 8.10 16.89 -7.30
C GLY A 236 8.06 15.39 -7.11
N ALA A 237 7.29 14.90 -6.14
CA ALA A 237 7.12 13.47 -5.88
C ALA A 237 6.42 12.75 -7.04
N LEU A 238 5.34 13.34 -7.58
CA LEU A 238 4.63 12.79 -8.75
C LEU A 238 5.50 12.77 -10.00
N SER A 239 6.27 13.85 -10.26
CA SER A 239 7.20 13.89 -11.41
C SER A 239 8.26 12.81 -11.29
N GLN A 240 8.93 12.70 -10.14
CA GLN A 240 9.94 11.67 -9.90
C GLN A 240 9.37 10.25 -10.04
N ALA A 241 8.16 10.00 -9.52
CA ALA A 241 7.50 8.71 -9.65
C ALA A 241 7.21 8.36 -11.13
N THR A 242 6.76 9.36 -11.92
CA THR A 242 6.46 9.17 -13.35
C THR A 242 7.70 8.86 -14.18
N GLU A 243 8.84 9.47 -13.85
CA GLU A 243 10.09 9.30 -14.58
C GLU A 243 10.85 8.02 -14.19
N ARG A 244 10.56 7.49 -12.99
CA ARG A 244 11.31 6.37 -12.45
C ARG A 244 10.87 5.04 -13.02
N LYS A 245 11.84 4.22 -13.45
CA LYS A 245 11.59 2.82 -13.79
C LYS A 245 11.29 2.03 -12.52
N ILE A 246 10.14 1.38 -12.47
CA ILE A 246 9.79 0.48 -11.38
C ILE A 246 10.57 -0.83 -11.52
N VAL A 247 11.28 -1.19 -10.47
CA VAL A 247 11.96 -2.49 -10.32
C VAL A 247 11.27 -3.25 -9.21
N THR A 248 10.94 -4.51 -9.47
CA THR A 248 10.32 -5.38 -8.47
C THR A 248 11.29 -5.67 -7.34
N VAL A 249 10.91 -5.35 -6.11
CA VAL A 249 11.69 -5.62 -4.91
C VAL A 249 11.18 -6.89 -4.24
N GLN A 250 11.98 -7.94 -4.29
CA GLN A 250 11.78 -9.14 -3.46
C GLN A 250 13.00 -9.30 -2.56
N PRO A 251 12.91 -8.89 -1.27
CA PRO A 251 14.04 -8.99 -0.36
C PRO A 251 14.45 -10.44 -0.12
N TRP A 252 15.75 -10.64 0.12
CA TRP A 252 16.31 -11.94 0.50
C TRP A 252 17.20 -11.82 1.73
N VAL A 253 17.46 -12.94 2.40
CA VAL A 253 18.28 -12.98 3.61
C VAL A 253 19.62 -13.65 3.29
N GLU A 254 20.69 -13.00 3.67
CA GLU A 254 22.04 -13.54 3.74
C GLU A 254 22.42 -13.81 5.20
N ASN A 255 23.04 -14.98 5.46
CA ASN A 255 23.62 -15.29 6.76
C ASN A 255 25.15 -15.08 6.66
N ARG A 256 25.70 -14.18 7.47
CA ARG A 256 27.12 -13.88 7.51
C ARG A 256 27.57 -13.70 8.97
N ASP A 257 28.61 -14.42 9.39
CA ASP A 257 29.22 -14.34 10.72
C ASP A 257 28.19 -14.51 11.88
N GLY A 258 27.25 -15.44 11.70
CA GLY A 258 26.20 -15.72 12.68
C GLY A 258 25.08 -14.67 12.75
N LYS A 259 25.13 -13.65 11.92
CA LYS A 259 24.12 -12.61 11.80
C LYS A 259 23.33 -12.77 10.50
N ARG A 260 22.10 -12.22 10.51
CA ARG A 260 21.20 -12.22 9.35
C ARG A 260 21.07 -10.82 8.77
N TYR A 261 21.20 -10.72 7.47
CA TYR A 261 21.08 -9.44 6.75
C TYR A 261 19.98 -9.55 5.70
N LEU A 262 19.05 -8.60 5.74
CA LEU A 262 18.01 -8.45 4.71
C LEU A 262 18.54 -7.54 3.62
N HIS A 263 18.50 -8.02 2.39
CA HIS A 263 18.94 -7.31 1.19
C HIS A 263 17.74 -6.95 0.32
N ILE A 264 17.85 -5.85 -0.42
CA ILE A 264 16.97 -5.47 -1.53
C ILE A 264 17.79 -5.27 -2.81
N PRO A 265 17.18 -5.40 -4.01
CA PRO A 265 17.88 -5.24 -5.29
C PRO A 265 18.56 -3.87 -5.40
N PRO A 266 19.82 -3.81 -5.88
CA PRO A 266 20.57 -2.55 -5.96
C PRO A 266 20.02 -1.58 -7.02
N ASP A 267 19.36 -2.09 -8.04
CA ASP A 267 18.75 -1.33 -9.13
C ASP A 267 17.35 -0.83 -8.83
N ALA A 268 16.82 -1.12 -7.65
CA ALA A 268 15.48 -0.67 -7.22
C ALA A 268 15.42 0.82 -6.81
N GLY A 269 16.56 1.53 -6.80
CA GLY A 269 16.62 2.97 -6.55
C GLY A 269 16.52 3.38 -5.09
N TYR A 270 16.60 2.44 -4.15
CA TYR A 270 16.59 2.72 -2.72
C TYR A 270 18.00 2.93 -2.16
N ARG A 271 18.08 3.69 -1.06
CA ARG A 271 19.31 3.80 -0.25
C ARG A 271 19.35 2.70 0.81
N ASN A 272 20.53 2.45 1.40
CA ASN A 272 20.71 1.49 2.49
C ASN A 272 20.11 0.11 2.16
N LEU A 273 20.69 -0.53 1.15
CA LEU A 273 20.17 -1.77 0.55
C LEU A 273 20.26 -2.99 1.46
N VAL A 274 21.01 -2.90 2.55
CA VAL A 274 21.28 -4.01 3.49
C VAL A 274 20.88 -3.57 4.91
N ARG A 275 20.10 -4.40 5.59
CA ARG A 275 19.72 -4.18 6.98
C ARG A 275 20.03 -5.42 7.82
N GLU A 276 20.73 -5.26 8.96
CA GLU A 276 20.86 -6.33 9.96
C GLU A 276 19.47 -6.64 10.55
N MET A 277 19.12 -7.92 10.57
CA MET A 277 17.87 -8.39 11.17
C MET A 277 18.08 -8.71 12.65
N PRO A 278 17.05 -8.52 13.50
CA PRO A 278 17.14 -8.96 14.89
C PRO A 278 17.40 -10.48 14.95
N PRO A 279 18.03 -10.95 16.03
CA PRO A 279 18.19 -12.37 16.27
C PRO A 279 16.84 -13.09 16.17
N THR A 280 16.84 -14.30 15.59
CA THR A 280 15.62 -15.12 15.60
C THR A 280 15.25 -15.39 17.05
N PRO A 281 14.01 -15.09 17.50
CA PRO A 281 13.59 -15.48 18.85
C PRO A 281 13.89 -16.96 19.03
N GLY A 282 14.59 -17.31 20.10
CA GLY A 282 14.90 -18.71 20.42
C GLY A 282 13.61 -19.54 20.45
N ARG A 283 13.65 -20.71 19.81
CA ARG A 283 12.56 -21.69 19.86
C ARG A 283 12.43 -22.26 21.27
#